data_3f5891bcadbea0f5466fde69cfc33eef
#
_entry.id   3f5891bcadbea0f5466fde69cfc33eef
#
_cell.length_a   1.000
_cell.length_b   1.000
_cell.length_c   1.000
_cell.angle_alpha   90.00
_cell.angle_beta   90.00
_cell.angle_gamma   90.00
#
_symmetry.space_group_name_H-M   'P 1'
#
loop_
_entity.id
_entity.type
_entity.pdbx_description
1 polymer ?
#
loop_
_entity_poly.entity_id
_entity_poly.type
_entity_poly.pdbx_seq_one_letter_code
_entity_poly.pdbx_strand_id
1 'polypeptide(L)'
;MKGILPKPTLLELDEYDINQRVIEALTTTCSHAVLFSIVNVEKDVVEIANELQISLSSTYKALTNLEKLSLVEIQRFKITDDGKKIKMYRSRIKKADISINENNSKVLLYPNNY
;
A
#
# COMPACT_ATOMS: atom_id res chain seq x y z
N MET A 1 -31.80 -1.69 2.39
CA MET A 1 -31.82 -0.93 2.49
C MET A 1 -32.38 -0.29 2.06
N LYS A 2 -32.02 -0.22 2.01
CA LYS A 2 -32.23 0.46 1.69
C LYS A 2 -31.86 1.13 1.53
N GLY A 3 -32.00 0.28 1.74
CA GLY A 3 -31.60 1.48 2.20
C GLY A 3 -31.01 2.42 1.26
N ILE A 4 -31.65 3.40 1.19
CA ILE A 4 -31.11 4.49 0.42
C ILE A 4 -30.11 5.22 1.31
N LEU A 5 -28.86 5.21 0.86
CA LEU A 5 -27.83 5.97 1.56
C LEU A 5 -28.07 7.46 1.30
N PRO A 6 -27.93 8.30 2.31
CA PRO A 6 -27.96 9.72 2.06
C PRO A 6 -26.82 10.10 1.12
N LYS A 7 -27.04 11.15 0.35
CA LYS A 7 -26.00 11.63 -0.55
C LYS A 7 -24.85 12.16 0.29
N PRO A 8 -23.63 11.57 0.16
CA PRO A 8 -22.52 12.04 0.99
C PRO A 8 -22.08 13.44 0.59
N THR A 9 -21.51 14.16 1.54
CA THR A 9 -20.81 15.40 1.23
C THR A 9 -19.54 15.05 0.47
N LEU A 10 -18.94 16.02 -0.17
CA LEU A 10 -17.72 15.80 -0.89
C LEU A 10 -16.62 15.21 0.01
N LEU A 11 -16.55 15.70 1.26
CA LEU A 11 -15.55 15.22 2.22
C LEU A 11 -15.81 13.77 2.61
N GLU A 12 -17.07 13.42 2.89
CA GLU A 12 -17.43 12.05 3.23
C GLU A 12 -17.12 11.08 2.09
N LEU A 13 -17.35 11.52 0.86
CA LEU A 13 -17.06 10.72 -0.31
C LEU A 13 -15.57 10.47 -0.45
N ASP A 14 -14.74 11.48 -0.19
CA ASP A 14 -13.29 11.34 -0.24
C ASP A 14 -12.80 10.36 0.82
N GLU A 15 -13.33 10.44 2.04
CA GLU A 15 -12.95 9.50 3.10
C GLU A 15 -13.32 8.08 2.75
N TYR A 16 -14.52 7.89 2.22
CA TYR A 16 -14.98 6.57 1.81
C TYR A 16 -14.07 6.01 0.71
N ASP A 17 -13.72 6.83 -0.26
CA ASP A 17 -12.86 6.44 -1.37
C ASP A 17 -11.48 6.02 -0.87
N ILE A 18 -10.90 6.76 0.06
CA ILE A 18 -9.60 6.45 0.65
C ILE A 18 -9.64 5.12 1.39
N ASN A 19 -10.67 4.91 2.22
CA ASN A 19 -10.83 3.66 2.96
C ASN A 19 -10.93 2.46 2.01
N GLN A 20 -11.72 2.59 0.95
CA GLN A 20 -11.88 1.54 -0.03
C GLN A 20 -10.57 1.23 -0.73
N ARG A 21 -9.81 2.25 -1.09
CA ARG A 21 -8.52 2.06 -1.75
C ARG A 21 -7.51 1.37 -0.84
N VAL A 22 -7.50 1.74 0.45
CA VAL A 22 -6.62 1.10 1.42
C VAL A 22 -6.99 -0.38 1.58
N ILE A 23 -8.29 -0.68 1.72
CA ILE A 23 -8.75 -2.05 1.84
C ILE A 23 -8.36 -2.86 0.61
N GLU A 24 -8.55 -2.32 -0.59
CA GLU A 24 -8.16 -2.99 -1.83
C GLU A 24 -6.66 -3.27 -1.87
N ALA A 25 -5.85 -2.29 -1.48
CA ALA A 25 -4.40 -2.46 -1.47
C ALA A 25 -3.96 -3.54 -0.50
N LEU A 26 -4.64 -3.64 0.65
CA LEU A 26 -4.30 -4.62 1.68
C LEU A 26 -4.78 -6.03 1.33
N THR A 27 -5.83 -6.15 0.51
CA THR A 27 -6.47 -7.43 0.22
C THR A 27 -6.21 -7.96 -1.18
N THR A 28 -5.73 -7.13 -2.10
CA THR A 28 -5.35 -7.58 -3.44
C THR A 28 -4.05 -8.35 -3.34
N THR A 29 -4.00 -9.54 -3.93
CA THR A 29 -2.86 -10.44 -3.80
C THR A 29 -1.53 -9.78 -4.10
N CYS A 30 -1.42 -9.09 -5.23
CA CYS A 30 -0.17 -8.46 -5.64
C CYS A 30 0.25 -7.34 -4.68
N SER A 31 -0.66 -6.41 -4.40
CA SER A 31 -0.35 -5.27 -3.50
C SER A 31 -0.02 -5.73 -2.09
N HIS A 32 -0.77 -6.71 -1.60
CA HIS A 32 -0.52 -7.30 -0.29
C HIS A 32 0.89 -7.89 -0.22
N ALA A 33 1.25 -8.70 -1.22
CA ALA A 33 2.57 -9.33 -1.25
C ALA A 33 3.69 -8.30 -1.31
N VAL A 34 3.54 -7.28 -2.16
CA VAL A 34 4.54 -6.22 -2.30
C VAL A 34 4.71 -5.48 -0.97
N LEU A 35 3.60 -5.06 -0.37
CA LEU A 35 3.62 -4.29 0.86
C LEU A 35 4.32 -5.03 1.99
N PHE A 36 3.95 -6.29 2.20
CA PHE A 36 4.47 -7.05 3.34
C PHE A 36 5.85 -7.67 3.08
N SER A 37 6.33 -7.66 1.82
CA SER A 37 7.68 -8.10 1.51
C SER A 37 8.75 -7.13 2.02
N ILE A 38 8.36 -5.89 2.32
CA ILE A 38 9.29 -4.84 2.72
C ILE A 38 9.02 -4.30 4.12
N VAL A 39 8.41 -5.13 4.98
CA VAL A 39 8.21 -4.76 6.37
C VAL A 39 9.52 -4.79 7.16
N ASN A 40 10.30 -5.83 6.98
CA ASN A 40 11.51 -6.03 7.77
C ASN A 40 12.79 -5.50 7.14
N VAL A 41 12.79 -5.29 5.83
CA VAL A 41 13.98 -4.83 5.11
C VAL A 41 13.55 -4.00 3.90
N GLU A 42 14.29 -2.93 3.63
CA GLU A 42 14.06 -2.12 2.43
C GLU A 42 14.51 -2.89 1.19
N LYS A 43 13.82 -2.66 0.07
CA LYS A 43 14.15 -3.30 -1.20
C LYS A 43 13.85 -2.36 -2.34
N ASP A 44 14.60 -2.52 -3.44
CA ASP A 44 14.26 -1.82 -4.67
C ASP A 44 13.24 -2.63 -5.48
N VAL A 45 12.74 -2.03 -6.55
CA VAL A 45 11.67 -2.64 -7.35
C VAL A 45 12.11 -3.96 -7.98
N VAL A 46 13.36 -4.07 -8.41
CA VAL A 46 13.88 -5.29 -9.05
C VAL A 46 13.93 -6.43 -8.04
N GLU A 47 14.42 -6.15 -6.84
CA GLU A 47 14.48 -7.14 -5.76
C GLU A 47 13.10 -7.66 -5.41
N ILE A 48 12.13 -6.76 -5.28
CA ILE A 48 10.75 -7.15 -4.96
C ILE A 48 10.17 -8.02 -6.07
N ALA A 49 10.32 -7.57 -7.33
CA ALA A 49 9.78 -8.31 -8.47
C ALA A 49 10.38 -9.72 -8.57
N ASN A 50 11.69 -9.83 -8.37
CA ASN A 50 12.37 -11.12 -8.42
C ASN A 50 11.95 -12.04 -7.29
N GLU A 51 11.86 -11.49 -6.07
CA GLU A 51 11.47 -12.28 -4.90
C GLU A 51 10.06 -12.82 -5.04
N LEU A 52 9.14 -11.99 -5.50
CA LEU A 52 7.73 -12.36 -5.60
C LEU A 52 7.37 -13.03 -6.93
N GLN A 53 8.31 -13.11 -7.86
CA GLN A 53 8.07 -13.69 -9.18
C GLN A 53 6.94 -13.01 -9.94
N ILE A 54 6.96 -11.68 -9.92
CA ILE A 54 6.00 -10.85 -10.64
C ILE A 54 6.75 -9.92 -11.59
N SER A 55 6.04 -9.34 -12.55
CA SER A 55 6.67 -8.45 -13.53
C SER A 55 7.10 -7.13 -12.88
N LEU A 56 8.09 -6.48 -13.48
CA LEU A 56 8.49 -5.15 -13.05
C LEU A 56 7.34 -4.17 -13.15
N SER A 57 6.57 -4.28 -14.23
CA SER A 57 5.42 -3.42 -14.47
C SER A 57 4.38 -3.54 -13.34
N SER A 58 4.05 -4.76 -12.94
CA SER A 58 3.11 -5.00 -11.84
C SER A 58 3.66 -4.47 -10.52
N THR A 59 4.96 -4.63 -10.30
CA THR A 59 5.61 -4.16 -9.07
C THR A 59 5.59 -2.64 -8.99
N TYR A 60 5.93 -1.96 -10.08
CA TYR A 60 5.88 -0.49 -10.13
C TYR A 60 4.47 0.02 -9.88
N LYS A 61 3.49 -0.62 -10.51
CA LYS A 61 2.09 -0.23 -10.36
C LYS A 61 1.64 -0.34 -8.91
N ALA A 62 1.98 -1.46 -8.28
CA ALA A 62 1.64 -1.68 -6.87
C ALA A 62 2.33 -0.66 -5.97
N LEU A 63 3.62 -0.44 -6.15
CA LEU A 63 4.38 0.52 -5.33
C LEU A 63 3.87 1.94 -5.50
N THR A 64 3.54 2.35 -6.73
CA THR A 64 3.00 3.69 -6.99
C THR A 64 1.70 3.90 -6.24
N ASN A 65 0.81 2.91 -6.29
CA ASN A 65 -0.46 2.99 -5.58
C ASN A 65 -0.27 2.99 -4.06
N LEU A 66 0.59 2.10 -3.55
CA LEU A 66 0.86 2.02 -2.11
C LEU A 66 1.50 3.32 -1.59
N GLU A 67 2.36 3.93 -2.39
CA GLU A 67 2.97 5.21 -2.02
C GLU A 67 1.94 6.33 -1.97
N LYS A 68 1.02 6.38 -2.92
CA LYS A 68 -0.07 7.36 -2.93
C LYS A 68 -0.94 7.24 -1.69
N LEU A 69 -1.12 6.03 -1.18
CA LEU A 69 -1.90 5.76 0.01
C LEU A 69 -1.08 5.92 1.30
N SER A 70 0.17 6.30 1.18
CA SER A 70 1.11 6.45 2.31
C SER A 70 1.36 5.15 3.08
N LEU A 71 1.21 4.02 2.41
CA LEU A 71 1.48 2.71 3.03
C LEU A 71 2.92 2.28 2.87
N VAL A 72 3.62 2.81 1.88
CA VAL A 72 5.06 2.61 1.71
C VAL A 72 5.74 3.95 1.54
N GLU A 73 7.03 3.98 1.80
CA GLU A 73 7.83 5.18 1.59
C GLU A 73 9.16 4.81 0.95
N ILE A 74 9.80 5.80 0.35
CA ILE A 74 11.17 5.67 -0.12
C ILE A 74 12.04 5.98 1.07
N GLN A 75 12.67 4.95 1.63
CA GLN A 75 13.49 5.11 2.84
C GLN A 75 14.81 5.81 2.53
N ARG A 76 15.40 5.51 1.37
CA ARG A 76 16.61 6.14 0.90
C ARG A 76 16.82 5.83 -0.57
N PHE A 77 17.81 6.50 -1.16
CA PHE A 77 18.26 6.19 -2.50
C PHE A 77 19.59 5.47 -2.42
N LYS A 78 19.71 4.40 -3.20
CA LYS A 78 20.96 3.68 -3.37
C LYS A 78 21.61 4.23 -4.64
N ILE A 79 22.92 4.50 -4.58
CA ILE A 79 23.64 5.01 -5.73
C ILE A 79 24.44 3.86 -6.33
N THR A 80 24.23 3.58 -7.61
CA THR A 80 24.97 2.54 -8.32
C THR A 80 26.33 3.08 -8.77
N ASP A 81 27.21 2.16 -9.22
CA ASP A 81 28.56 2.53 -9.66
C ASP A 81 28.54 3.50 -10.85
N ASP A 82 27.51 3.42 -11.68
CA ASP A 82 27.34 4.33 -12.83
C ASP A 82 26.57 5.60 -12.47
N GLY A 83 26.33 5.83 -11.18
CA GLY A 83 25.72 7.07 -10.71
C GLY A 83 24.20 7.12 -10.73
N LYS A 84 23.54 6.02 -11.00
CA LYS A 84 22.07 5.96 -11.00
C LYS A 84 21.55 5.91 -9.57
N LYS A 85 20.42 6.61 -9.35
CA LYS A 85 19.71 6.56 -8.07
C LYS A 85 18.61 5.50 -8.13
N ILE A 86 18.64 4.59 -7.18
CA ILE A 86 17.63 3.54 -7.06
C ILE A 86 16.86 3.76 -5.78
N LYS A 87 15.53 3.78 -5.89
CA LYS A 87 14.65 3.97 -4.75
C LYS A 87 14.57 2.70 -3.91
N MET A 88 14.81 2.85 -2.61
CA MET A 88 14.69 1.74 -1.66
C MET A 88 13.41 1.94 -0.88
N TYR A 89 12.47 1.04 -1.10
CA TYR A 89 11.12 1.13 -0.50
C TYR A 89 11.04 0.37 0.81
N ARG A 90 10.25 0.90 1.72
CA ARG A 90 9.98 0.27 3.00
C ARG A 90 8.51 0.42 3.36
N SER A 91 7.93 -0.61 3.96
CA SER A 91 6.55 -0.53 4.44
C SER A 91 6.45 0.38 5.65
N ARG A 92 5.43 1.22 5.67
CA ARG A 92 5.17 2.10 6.83
C ARG A 92 4.32 1.40 7.88
N ILE A 93 3.73 0.26 7.52
CA ILE A 93 2.90 -0.50 8.45
C ILE A 93 3.43 -1.92 8.58
N LYS A 94 3.22 -2.54 9.74
CA LYS A 94 3.59 -3.93 9.97
C LYS A 94 2.37 -4.83 10.04
N LYS A 95 1.18 -4.27 10.22
CA LYS A 95 -0.04 -5.03 10.40
C LYS A 95 -1.24 -4.14 10.14
N ALA A 96 -2.33 -4.73 9.70
CA ALA A 96 -3.60 -4.03 9.54
C ALA A 96 -4.73 -4.95 9.99
N ASP A 97 -5.71 -4.36 10.68
CA ASP A 97 -6.94 -5.06 11.03
C ASP A 97 -8.07 -4.40 10.26
N ILE A 98 -8.85 -5.21 9.57
CA ILE A 98 -10.00 -4.74 8.79
C ILE A 98 -11.25 -5.32 9.42
N SER A 99 -12.20 -4.44 9.74
CA SER A 99 -13.47 -4.83 10.28
C SER A 99 -14.56 -4.33 9.35
N ILE A 100 -15.39 -5.23 8.87
CA ILE A 100 -16.50 -4.91 7.96
C ILE A 100 -17.78 -5.46 8.54
N ASN A 101 -18.78 -4.61 8.65
CA ASN A 101 -20.10 -5.04 9.08
C ASN A 101 -21.15 -4.32 8.23
N GLU A 102 -22.42 -4.54 8.56
CA GLU A 102 -23.53 -3.98 7.79
C GLU A 102 -23.58 -2.46 7.78
N ASN A 103 -22.95 -1.81 8.77
CA ASN A 103 -22.99 -0.37 8.90
C ASN A 103 -21.77 0.35 8.32
N ASN A 104 -20.61 -0.27 8.41
CA ASN A 104 -19.38 0.41 7.95
C ASN A 104 -18.23 -0.57 7.75
N SER A 105 -17.14 -0.02 7.23
CA SER A 105 -15.86 -0.70 7.21
C SER A 105 -14.85 0.17 7.95
N LYS A 106 -13.93 -0.47 8.65
CA LYS A 106 -12.91 0.20 9.45
C LYS A 106 -11.58 -0.47 9.24
N VAL A 107 -10.54 0.34 9.08
CA VAL A 107 -9.17 -0.16 8.94
C VAL A 107 -8.35 0.43 10.06
N LEU A 108 -7.64 -0.44 10.78
CA LEU A 108 -6.71 -0.03 11.82
C LEU A 108 -5.30 -0.40 11.36
N LEU A 109 -4.46 0.59 11.20
CA LEU A 109 -3.09 0.41 10.70
C LEU A 109 -2.10 0.51 11.83
N TYR A 110 -1.21 -0.48 11.93
CA TYR A 110 -0.18 -0.52 12.96
C TYR A 110 1.14 -0.08 12.36
N PRO A 111 1.75 0.98 12.87
CA PRO A 111 2.98 1.51 12.28
C PRO A 111 4.14 0.53 12.38
N ASN A 112 5.00 0.60 11.38
CA ASN A 112 6.22 -0.17 11.33
C ASN A 112 7.33 0.68 11.95
N ASN A 113 7.87 0.22 13.07
CA ASN A 113 8.90 0.96 13.80
C ASN A 113 10.29 0.50 13.37
N TYR A 114 10.99 1.35 12.65
CA TYR A 114 12.35 1.05 12.22
C TYR A 114 13.24 2.29 12.32
#